data_35540c2cdf05455663d13ada25d61476
#
_entry.id   35540c2cdf05455663d13ada25d61476
#
_cell.length_a   1.000
_cell.length_b   1.000
_cell.length_c   1.000
_cell.angle_alpha   90.00
_cell.angle_beta   90.00
_cell.angle_gamma   90.00
#
_symmetry.space_group_name_H-M   'P 1'
#
loop_
_entity.id
_entity.type
_entity.pdbx_description
1 polymer ?
#
loop_
_entity_poly.entity_id
_entity_poly.type
_entity_poly.pdbx_seq_one_letter_code
_entity_poly.pdbx_strand_id
1 'polypeptide(L)'
;MSQHLPLVAAQPGIWMAEKLSELPSAWSVAHYVELTGEVDSPLLARAVVAGLAQADTLRMRFTEDNGEVWQWVDDALTFELPEIIDLRTNIDPHGTAQALMQADLQQDLRVDSGKPLVFHQLIQVADNRWYWYQRYHHLLVDGFSFPAITRQIANIYCTWLRGEPTPASPFTPFADVVEEYQQYRESEAWQRDAAFWAEQRRQLPPPASLSPAPLPGRSASADILRLKLEFTDGEFRQLAMQLSGVQRTDLALALAALWLGRLCNRMDYAAGFIFMRRLGSAALTATGPVLNVLPLGIHIAAQETLPDRKSVV
;
A
#
# COMPACT_ATOMS: atom_id res chain seq x y z
N MET A 1 29.17 -9.07 3.36
CA MET A 1 28.07 -10.05 3.26
C MET A 1 26.82 -9.34 3.72
N SER A 2 25.78 -9.27 2.92
CA SER A 2 24.52 -8.65 3.30
C SER A 2 23.90 -9.43 4.46
N GLN A 3 23.44 -8.74 5.50
CA GLN A 3 22.81 -9.36 6.65
C GLN A 3 21.43 -9.95 6.22
N HIS A 4 21.21 -11.23 6.46
CA HIS A 4 19.92 -11.86 6.28
C HIS A 4 19.01 -11.49 7.45
N LEU A 5 17.83 -10.97 7.15
CA LEU A 5 16.83 -10.51 8.10
C LEU A 5 15.57 -11.37 7.97
N PRO A 6 14.85 -11.66 9.06
CA PRO A 6 13.56 -12.36 8.97
C PRO A 6 12.49 -11.43 8.38
N LEU A 7 11.40 -12.01 7.87
CA LEU A 7 10.22 -11.24 7.49
C LEU A 7 9.51 -10.68 8.73
N VAL A 8 8.88 -9.50 8.58
CA VAL A 8 8.16 -8.82 9.67
C VAL A 8 6.78 -8.35 9.24
N ALA A 9 5.95 -8.04 10.21
CA ALA A 9 4.61 -7.47 10.03
C ALA A 9 3.73 -8.28 9.07
N ALA A 10 3.32 -7.66 7.95
CA ALA A 10 2.47 -8.27 6.95
C ALA A 10 3.23 -9.15 5.95
N GLN A 11 4.55 -9.06 5.88
CA GLN A 11 5.35 -9.78 4.87
C GLN A 11 5.13 -11.29 4.85
N PRO A 12 5.08 -12.03 6.00
CA PRO A 12 4.81 -13.46 5.98
C PRO A 12 3.47 -13.81 5.34
N GLY A 13 2.43 -13.00 5.61
CA GLY A 13 1.11 -13.17 5.01
C GLY A 13 1.11 -12.94 3.50
N ILE A 14 1.80 -11.91 3.03
CA ILE A 14 1.93 -11.59 1.60
C ILE A 14 2.72 -12.71 0.89
N TRP A 15 3.85 -13.14 1.47
CA TRP A 15 4.66 -14.24 0.94
C TRP A 15 3.85 -15.51 0.74
N MET A 16 3.14 -15.94 1.80
CA MET A 16 2.32 -17.14 1.74
C MET A 16 1.17 -17.01 0.75
N ALA A 17 0.51 -15.87 0.72
CA ALA A 17 -0.58 -15.63 -0.20
C ALA A 17 -0.13 -15.58 -1.67
N GLU A 18 1.07 -15.07 -1.95
CA GLU A 18 1.67 -15.14 -3.28
C GLU A 18 1.94 -16.59 -3.72
N LYS A 19 2.54 -17.40 -2.84
CA LYS A 19 2.79 -18.82 -3.14
C LYS A 19 1.51 -19.62 -3.40
N LEU A 20 0.40 -19.22 -2.81
CA LEU A 20 -0.91 -19.85 -3.00
C LEU A 20 -1.70 -19.26 -4.17
N SER A 21 -1.30 -18.11 -4.70
CA SER A 21 -2.01 -17.41 -5.78
C SER A 21 -1.68 -18.01 -7.14
N GLU A 22 -2.70 -18.19 -7.97
CA GLU A 22 -2.53 -18.52 -9.40
C GLU A 22 -2.32 -17.26 -10.26
N LEU A 23 -2.59 -16.06 -9.71
CA LEU A 23 -2.46 -14.80 -10.43
C LEU A 23 -1.03 -14.25 -10.27
N PRO A 24 -0.24 -14.17 -11.34
CA PRO A 24 1.16 -13.73 -11.27
C PRO A 24 1.32 -12.26 -10.87
N SER A 25 0.26 -11.46 -11.00
CA SER A 25 0.22 -10.02 -10.68
C SER A 25 -0.53 -9.69 -9.39
N ALA A 26 -0.97 -10.71 -8.62
CA ALA A 26 -1.86 -10.50 -7.46
C ALA A 26 -1.30 -9.51 -6.41
N TRP A 27 0.03 -9.45 -6.29
CA TRP A 27 0.70 -8.60 -5.30
C TRP A 27 1.42 -7.40 -5.94
N SER A 28 1.04 -7.04 -7.18
CA SER A 28 1.43 -5.79 -7.80
C SER A 28 0.58 -4.64 -7.26
N VAL A 29 1.24 -3.58 -6.81
CA VAL A 29 0.59 -2.31 -6.48
C VAL A 29 1.10 -1.24 -7.43
N ALA A 30 0.18 -0.53 -8.08
CA ALA A 30 0.54 0.49 -9.06
C ALA A 30 -0.34 1.73 -8.91
N HIS A 31 0.24 2.86 -9.25
CA HIS A 31 -0.45 4.13 -9.39
C HIS A 31 0.27 4.99 -10.43
N TYR A 32 -0.34 6.06 -10.83
CA TYR A 32 0.35 7.10 -11.57
C TYR A 32 0.09 8.48 -10.96
N VAL A 33 1.05 9.36 -11.14
CA VAL A 33 0.96 10.77 -10.78
C VAL A 33 0.81 11.57 -12.07
N GLU A 34 -0.23 12.38 -12.15
CA GLU A 34 -0.38 13.33 -13.25
C GLU A 34 0.46 14.57 -12.95
N LEU A 35 1.35 14.91 -13.88
CA LEU A 35 2.17 16.11 -13.82
C LEU A 35 1.66 17.10 -14.88
N THR A 36 1.45 18.35 -14.47
CA THR A 36 1.00 19.45 -15.36
C THR A 36 2.05 20.53 -15.42
N GLY A 37 2.28 21.08 -16.62
CA GLY A 37 3.30 22.09 -16.87
C GLY A 37 4.50 21.55 -17.62
N GLU A 38 5.58 22.34 -17.64
CA GLU A 38 6.83 21.92 -18.25
C GLU A 38 7.57 20.92 -17.36
N VAL A 39 7.97 19.80 -17.92
CA VAL A 39 8.71 18.73 -17.23
C VAL A 39 10.00 18.45 -17.99
N ASP A 40 11.14 18.62 -17.32
CA ASP A 40 12.42 18.07 -17.78
C ASP A 40 12.42 16.56 -17.54
N SER A 41 11.91 15.82 -18.52
CA SER A 41 11.71 14.37 -18.40
C SER A 41 13.04 13.59 -18.26
N PRO A 42 14.15 13.93 -18.92
CA PRO A 42 15.45 13.33 -18.64
C PRO A 42 15.93 13.55 -17.21
N LEU A 43 15.74 14.76 -16.67
CA LEU A 43 16.11 15.08 -15.29
C LEU A 43 15.23 14.30 -14.30
N LEU A 44 13.92 14.23 -14.57
CA LEU A 44 12.98 13.47 -13.76
C LEU A 44 13.31 11.96 -13.76
N ALA A 45 13.64 11.39 -14.92
CA ALA A 45 14.07 9.99 -15.03
C ALA A 45 15.31 9.71 -14.15
N ARG A 46 16.28 10.61 -14.14
CA ARG A 46 17.46 10.51 -13.26
C ARG A 46 17.08 10.65 -11.78
N ALA A 47 16.16 11.57 -11.46
CA ALA A 47 15.68 11.76 -10.09
C ALA A 47 14.92 10.51 -9.59
N VAL A 48 14.19 9.81 -10.47
CA VAL A 48 13.56 8.52 -10.15
C VAL A 48 14.62 7.52 -9.69
N VAL A 49 15.66 7.29 -10.48
CA VAL A 49 16.73 6.34 -10.14
C VAL A 49 17.40 6.72 -8.80
N ALA A 50 17.72 8.00 -8.61
CA ALA A 50 18.35 8.48 -7.39
C ALA A 50 17.44 8.28 -6.15
N GLY A 51 16.14 8.53 -6.28
CA GLY A 51 15.19 8.36 -5.16
C GLY A 51 14.89 6.89 -4.85
N LEU A 52 14.79 6.03 -5.87
CA LEU A 52 14.65 4.59 -5.67
C LEU A 52 15.88 4.01 -4.92
N ALA A 53 17.07 4.47 -5.26
CA ALA A 53 18.31 4.04 -4.60
C ALA A 53 18.37 4.44 -3.11
N GLN A 54 17.65 5.48 -2.70
CA GLN A 54 17.57 5.93 -1.30
C GLN A 54 16.65 5.06 -0.43
N ALA A 55 15.75 4.26 -1.02
CA ALA A 55 14.83 3.38 -0.32
C ALA A 55 15.39 1.95 -0.33
N ASP A 56 15.94 1.50 0.79
CA ASP A 56 16.60 0.19 0.90
C ASP A 56 15.68 -0.98 0.61
N THR A 57 14.40 -0.88 1.00
CA THR A 57 13.40 -1.92 0.76
C THR A 57 13.16 -2.21 -0.73
N LEU A 58 13.39 -1.24 -1.61
CA LEU A 58 13.26 -1.43 -3.05
C LEU A 58 14.39 -2.28 -3.65
N ARG A 59 15.48 -2.46 -2.89
CA ARG A 59 16.60 -3.34 -3.24
C ARG A 59 16.56 -4.67 -2.50
N MET A 60 15.49 -5.00 -1.81
CA MET A 60 15.35 -6.25 -1.10
C MET A 60 15.24 -7.45 -2.03
N ARG A 61 15.91 -8.52 -1.61
CA ARG A 61 15.82 -9.87 -2.15
C ARG A 61 15.28 -10.80 -1.08
N PHE A 62 14.69 -11.89 -1.53
CA PHE A 62 14.05 -12.88 -0.67
C PHE A 62 14.54 -14.27 -1.03
N THR A 63 14.69 -15.13 -0.02
CA THR A 63 14.99 -16.55 -0.20
C THR A 63 14.24 -17.36 0.84
N GLU A 64 13.89 -18.58 0.48
CA GLU A 64 13.31 -19.56 1.39
C GLU A 64 14.35 -20.67 1.62
N ASP A 65 14.67 -20.91 2.88
CA ASP A 65 15.57 -22.00 3.30
C ASP A 65 14.95 -22.76 4.48
N ASN A 66 14.79 -24.08 4.33
CA ASN A 66 14.21 -24.97 5.34
C ASN A 66 12.82 -24.53 5.86
N GLY A 67 12.00 -23.88 5.01
CA GLY A 67 10.67 -23.37 5.37
C GLY A 67 10.67 -22.03 6.09
N GLU A 68 11.84 -21.42 6.28
CA GLU A 68 11.98 -20.04 6.78
C GLU A 68 12.31 -19.10 5.63
N VAL A 69 11.71 -17.92 5.65
CA VAL A 69 11.91 -16.90 4.61
C VAL A 69 12.79 -15.79 5.15
N TRP A 70 13.85 -15.52 4.41
CA TRP A 70 14.83 -14.49 4.70
C TRP A 70 14.81 -13.40 3.66
N GLN A 71 15.16 -12.19 4.07
CA GLN A 71 15.32 -11.03 3.20
C GLN A 71 16.64 -10.32 3.46
N TRP A 72 17.17 -9.66 2.45
CA TRP A 72 18.38 -8.83 2.59
C TRP A 72 18.35 -7.69 1.58
N VAL A 73 19.06 -6.62 1.87
CA VAL A 73 19.27 -5.52 0.93
C VAL A 73 20.41 -5.90 -0.03
N ASP A 74 20.12 -5.92 -1.32
CA ASP A 74 21.10 -6.16 -2.37
C ASP A 74 21.76 -4.83 -2.78
N ASP A 75 22.92 -4.54 -2.23
CA ASP A 75 23.65 -3.30 -2.51
C ASP A 75 24.20 -3.23 -3.96
N ALA A 76 24.25 -4.37 -4.65
CA ALA A 76 24.64 -4.42 -6.06
C ALA A 76 23.47 -4.12 -7.02
N LEU A 77 22.23 -4.15 -6.53
CA LEU A 77 21.07 -3.86 -7.36
C LEU A 77 21.04 -2.38 -7.73
N THR A 78 20.96 -2.13 -9.03
CA THR A 78 20.78 -0.80 -9.60
C THR A 78 19.47 -0.69 -10.34
N PHE A 79 18.93 0.52 -10.42
CA PHE A 79 17.69 0.80 -11.15
C PHE A 79 18.03 1.36 -12.53
N GLU A 80 17.30 0.90 -13.53
CA GLU A 80 17.35 1.46 -14.88
C GLU A 80 16.57 2.78 -14.95
N LEU A 81 16.94 3.63 -15.92
CA LEU A 81 16.17 4.85 -16.18
C LEU A 81 14.77 4.46 -16.66
N PRO A 82 13.70 5.12 -16.15
CA PRO A 82 12.36 4.95 -16.69
C PRO A 82 12.32 5.22 -18.20
N GLU A 83 11.60 4.39 -18.92
CA GLU A 83 11.29 4.67 -20.32
C GLU A 83 10.42 5.93 -20.43
N ILE A 84 10.72 6.78 -21.41
CA ILE A 84 9.94 7.98 -21.73
C ILE A 84 9.16 7.71 -23.02
N ILE A 85 7.84 7.67 -22.92
CA ILE A 85 6.93 7.44 -24.05
C ILE A 85 6.24 8.74 -24.42
N ASP A 86 6.31 9.12 -25.70
CA ASP A 86 5.59 10.27 -26.26
C ASP A 86 4.34 9.80 -27.02
N LEU A 87 3.16 10.08 -26.47
CA LEU A 87 1.87 9.73 -27.05
C LEU A 87 1.13 10.93 -27.65
N ARG A 88 1.73 12.12 -27.72
CA ARG A 88 1.05 13.35 -28.14
C ARG A 88 0.45 13.26 -29.55
N THR A 89 1.03 12.46 -30.41
CA THR A 89 0.55 12.26 -31.78
C THR A 89 -0.49 11.15 -31.93
N ASN A 90 -0.81 10.42 -30.86
CA ASN A 90 -1.82 9.37 -30.89
C ASN A 90 -3.23 9.99 -30.97
N ILE A 91 -4.17 9.24 -31.56
CA ILE A 91 -5.58 9.67 -31.67
C ILE A 91 -6.21 9.84 -30.27
N ASP A 92 -5.89 8.93 -29.35
CA ASP A 92 -6.31 8.97 -27.94
C ASP A 92 -5.08 8.74 -27.05
N PRO A 93 -4.31 9.78 -26.72
CA PRO A 93 -3.12 9.64 -25.87
C PRO A 93 -3.44 9.14 -24.46
N HIS A 94 -4.57 9.61 -23.89
CA HIS A 94 -5.00 9.23 -22.54
C HIS A 94 -5.40 7.75 -22.48
N GLY A 95 -6.28 7.30 -23.35
CA GLY A 95 -6.70 5.89 -23.42
C GLY A 95 -5.53 4.96 -23.73
N THR A 96 -4.62 5.37 -24.63
CA THR A 96 -3.39 4.60 -24.91
C THR A 96 -2.50 4.48 -23.69
N ALA A 97 -2.28 5.57 -22.94
CA ALA A 97 -1.51 5.54 -21.70
C ALA A 97 -2.14 4.61 -20.65
N GLN A 98 -3.47 4.68 -20.47
CA GLN A 98 -4.18 3.78 -19.57
C GLN A 98 -4.05 2.31 -19.98
N ALA A 99 -4.13 2.01 -21.27
CA ALA A 99 -3.97 0.65 -21.78
C ALA A 99 -2.54 0.12 -21.53
N LEU A 100 -1.50 0.95 -21.73
CA LEU A 100 -0.12 0.59 -21.42
C LEU A 100 0.07 0.28 -19.91
N MET A 101 -0.42 1.15 -19.03
CA MET A 101 -0.33 0.94 -17.57
C MET A 101 -1.10 -0.31 -17.14
N GLN A 102 -2.28 -0.56 -17.73
CA GLN A 102 -3.07 -1.75 -17.41
C GLN A 102 -2.39 -3.04 -17.91
N ALA A 103 -1.78 -3.02 -19.09
CA ALA A 103 -1.04 -4.16 -19.62
C ALA A 103 0.20 -4.49 -18.78
N ASP A 104 0.90 -3.46 -18.29
CA ASP A 104 2.04 -3.64 -17.38
C ASP A 104 1.58 -4.21 -16.04
N LEU A 105 0.49 -3.72 -15.46
CA LEU A 105 -0.04 -4.20 -14.17
C LEU A 105 -0.41 -5.70 -14.20
N GLN A 106 -0.72 -6.25 -15.36
CA GLN A 106 -1.05 -7.67 -15.52
C GLN A 106 0.18 -8.57 -15.71
N GLN A 107 1.36 -8.00 -15.80
CA GLN A 107 2.57 -8.80 -15.96
C GLN A 107 2.93 -9.59 -14.70
N ASP A 108 3.63 -10.69 -14.91
CA ASP A 108 4.18 -11.49 -13.79
C ASP A 108 5.19 -10.65 -13.00
N LEU A 109 4.89 -10.42 -11.72
CA LEU A 109 5.72 -9.70 -10.77
C LEU A 109 6.08 -10.56 -9.54
N ARG A 110 5.86 -11.87 -9.60
CA ARG A 110 6.23 -12.75 -8.47
C ARG A 110 7.71 -12.60 -8.13
N VAL A 111 8.02 -12.74 -6.85
CA VAL A 111 9.37 -12.58 -6.31
C VAL A 111 10.38 -13.51 -7.00
N ASP A 112 9.95 -14.71 -7.38
CA ASP A 112 10.76 -15.74 -8.06
C ASP A 112 10.72 -15.65 -9.59
N SER A 113 10.04 -14.65 -10.17
CA SER A 113 9.95 -14.47 -11.63
C SER A 113 11.27 -14.06 -12.31
N GLY A 114 12.26 -13.64 -11.53
CA GLY A 114 13.52 -13.09 -12.05
C GLY A 114 13.38 -11.68 -12.64
N LYS A 115 12.18 -11.08 -12.63
CA LYS A 115 11.92 -9.73 -13.13
C LYS A 115 12.16 -8.67 -12.06
N PRO A 116 12.40 -7.40 -12.45
CA PRO A 116 12.47 -6.29 -11.50
C PRO A 116 11.15 -6.15 -10.74
N LEU A 117 11.23 -6.04 -9.41
CA LEU A 117 10.08 -5.88 -8.51
C LEU A 117 9.60 -4.41 -8.41
N VAL A 118 10.28 -3.50 -9.09
CA VAL A 118 9.99 -2.07 -9.19
C VAL A 118 10.03 -1.67 -10.65
N PHE A 119 9.04 -0.92 -11.10
CA PHE A 119 8.96 -0.42 -12.45
C PHE A 119 8.40 1.00 -12.48
N HIS A 120 9.04 1.89 -13.23
CA HIS A 120 8.59 3.25 -13.47
C HIS A 120 8.60 3.58 -14.96
N GLN A 121 7.65 4.43 -15.38
CA GLN A 121 7.53 4.90 -16.75
C GLN A 121 7.03 6.34 -16.80
N LEU A 122 7.53 7.14 -17.72
CA LEU A 122 7.10 8.52 -17.94
C LEU A 122 6.37 8.59 -19.30
N ILE A 123 5.10 8.97 -19.28
CA ILE A 123 4.25 8.97 -20.48
C ILE A 123 3.77 10.40 -20.74
N GLN A 124 4.18 10.98 -21.86
CA GLN A 124 3.71 12.30 -22.27
C GLN A 124 2.41 12.15 -23.09
N VAL A 125 1.32 12.75 -22.61
CA VAL A 125 0.01 12.67 -23.27
C VAL A 125 -0.42 14.01 -23.91
N ALA A 126 0.21 15.12 -23.50
CA ALA A 126 0.07 16.44 -24.12
C ALA A 126 1.35 17.25 -23.88
N ASP A 127 1.49 18.43 -24.52
CA ASP A 127 2.71 19.26 -24.37
C ASP A 127 3.02 19.64 -22.92
N ASN A 128 1.98 19.81 -22.12
CA ASN A 128 2.09 20.19 -20.70
C ASN A 128 1.47 19.17 -19.77
N ARG A 129 1.32 17.88 -20.19
CA ARG A 129 0.68 16.84 -19.40
C ARG A 129 1.39 15.52 -19.52
N TRP A 130 1.77 14.96 -18.35
CA TRP A 130 2.52 13.74 -18.21
C TRP A 130 1.87 12.81 -17.20
N TYR A 131 2.02 11.49 -17.39
CA TYR A 131 1.71 10.46 -16.42
C TYR A 131 3.01 9.78 -15.99
N TRP A 132 3.34 9.91 -14.71
CA TRP A 132 4.44 9.21 -14.11
C TRP A 132 3.89 7.94 -13.45
N TYR A 133 3.96 6.83 -14.16
CA TYR A 133 3.50 5.52 -13.73
C TYR A 133 4.55 4.84 -12.86
N GLN A 134 4.09 4.15 -11.79
CA GLN A 134 4.90 3.51 -10.77
C GLN A 134 4.23 2.19 -10.39
N ARG A 135 4.99 1.09 -10.45
CA ARG A 135 4.55 -0.23 -10.01
C ARG A 135 5.60 -0.86 -9.10
N TYR A 136 5.12 -1.51 -8.03
CA TYR A 136 5.94 -2.15 -7.02
C TYR A 136 5.36 -3.51 -6.64
N HIS A 137 6.22 -4.42 -6.18
CA HIS A 137 5.76 -5.60 -5.47
C HIS A 137 5.39 -5.25 -4.02
N HIS A 138 4.28 -5.78 -3.51
CA HIS A 138 3.76 -5.41 -2.18
C HIS A 138 4.64 -5.89 -1.01
N LEU A 139 5.59 -6.83 -1.24
CA LEU A 139 6.62 -7.17 -0.24
C LEU A 139 7.64 -6.06 0.00
N LEU A 140 7.74 -5.07 -0.90
CA LEU A 140 8.69 -3.96 -0.81
C LEU A 140 8.08 -2.69 -0.23
N VAL A 141 6.77 -2.50 -0.38
CA VAL A 141 6.06 -1.25 -0.06
C VAL A 141 4.67 -1.52 0.51
N ASP A 142 4.15 -0.53 1.22
CA ASP A 142 2.75 -0.46 1.62
C ASP A 142 2.11 0.89 1.22
N GLY A 143 0.84 1.08 1.54
CA GLY A 143 0.09 2.29 1.19
C GLY A 143 0.63 3.59 1.80
N PHE A 144 1.52 3.52 2.79
CA PHE A 144 2.20 4.68 3.36
C PHE A 144 3.56 4.94 2.69
N SER A 145 4.32 3.89 2.38
CA SER A 145 5.70 4.01 1.92
C SER A 145 5.82 4.47 0.48
N PHE A 146 4.98 4.01 -0.45
CA PHE A 146 5.12 4.43 -1.84
C PHE A 146 4.83 5.94 -2.08
N PRO A 147 3.85 6.61 -1.41
CA PRO A 147 3.74 8.06 -1.48
C PRO A 147 4.95 8.81 -0.89
N ALA A 148 5.61 8.25 0.12
CA ALA A 148 6.82 8.81 0.68
C ALA A 148 7.99 8.75 -0.32
N ILE A 149 8.15 7.61 -1.00
CA ILE A 149 9.12 7.43 -2.09
C ILE A 149 8.86 8.43 -3.22
N THR A 150 7.61 8.54 -3.68
CA THR A 150 7.20 9.49 -4.73
C THR A 150 7.55 10.93 -4.35
N ARG A 151 7.26 11.34 -3.11
CA ARG A 151 7.60 12.68 -2.61
C ARG A 151 9.10 12.93 -2.57
N GLN A 152 9.90 11.94 -2.16
CA GLN A 152 11.35 12.08 -2.14
C GLN A 152 11.93 12.22 -3.55
N ILE A 153 11.43 11.44 -4.51
CA ILE A 153 11.83 11.60 -5.93
C ILE A 153 11.48 13.00 -6.44
N ALA A 154 10.27 13.49 -6.17
CA ALA A 154 9.86 14.85 -6.54
C ALA A 154 10.74 15.91 -5.86
N ASN A 155 11.11 15.72 -4.59
CA ASN A 155 12.04 16.60 -3.88
C ASN A 155 13.43 16.62 -4.53
N ILE A 156 13.97 15.47 -4.91
CA ILE A 156 15.24 15.37 -5.64
C ILE A 156 15.15 16.13 -6.98
N TYR A 157 14.10 15.88 -7.75
CA TYR A 157 13.87 16.55 -9.03
C TYR A 157 13.82 18.07 -8.87
N CYS A 158 13.00 18.58 -7.95
CA CYS A 158 12.90 20.02 -7.70
C CYS A 158 14.21 20.63 -7.19
N THR A 159 14.98 19.89 -6.39
CA THR A 159 16.28 20.32 -5.89
C THR A 159 17.30 20.43 -7.04
N TRP A 160 17.32 19.46 -7.93
CA TRP A 160 18.19 19.48 -9.11
C TRP A 160 17.81 20.55 -10.15
N LEU A 161 16.52 20.86 -10.30
CA LEU A 161 16.08 21.98 -11.13
C LEU A 161 16.66 23.34 -10.65
N ARG A 162 16.92 23.48 -9.35
CA ARG A 162 17.56 24.66 -8.75
C ARG A 162 19.09 24.62 -8.80
N GLY A 163 19.68 23.56 -9.35
CA GLY A 163 21.14 23.36 -9.37
C GLY A 163 21.74 22.99 -8.01
N GLU A 164 20.92 22.55 -7.05
CA GLU A 164 21.34 22.18 -5.70
C GLU A 164 21.75 20.70 -5.63
N PRO A 165 22.59 20.29 -4.64
CA PRO A 165 22.99 18.90 -4.47
C PRO A 165 21.84 18.00 -4.08
N THR A 166 21.97 16.68 -4.36
CA THR A 166 20.98 15.67 -4.00
C THR A 166 20.69 15.71 -2.49
N PRO A 167 19.41 15.86 -2.09
CA PRO A 167 19.04 15.81 -0.68
C PRO A 167 19.32 14.42 -0.08
N ALA A 168 19.64 14.40 1.22
CA ALA A 168 19.82 13.15 1.95
C ALA A 168 18.53 12.31 1.97
N SER A 169 18.70 11.00 2.12
CA SER A 169 17.56 10.10 2.30
C SER A 169 16.81 10.44 3.61
N PRO A 170 15.48 10.61 3.57
CA PRO A 170 14.68 10.76 4.77
C PRO A 170 14.28 9.41 5.39
N PHE A 171 14.68 8.29 4.78
CA PHE A 171 14.20 6.97 5.14
C PHE A 171 15.07 6.32 6.22
N THR A 172 14.42 5.75 7.24
CA THR A 172 15.07 4.87 8.22
C THR A 172 15.38 3.53 7.55
N PRO A 173 16.57 2.93 7.80
CA PRO A 173 16.89 1.59 7.33
C PRO A 173 15.85 0.57 7.80
N PHE A 174 15.46 -0.35 6.91
CA PHE A 174 14.46 -1.36 7.27
C PHE A 174 14.97 -2.38 8.29
N ALA A 175 16.27 -2.53 8.39
CA ALA A 175 16.90 -3.33 9.44
C ALA A 175 16.51 -2.87 10.86
N ASP A 176 16.37 -1.56 11.09
CA ASP A 176 15.96 -1.00 12.38
C ASP A 176 14.52 -1.40 12.72
N VAL A 177 13.65 -1.48 11.69
CA VAL A 177 12.27 -1.97 11.84
C VAL A 177 12.27 -3.45 12.22
N VAL A 178 13.10 -4.26 11.58
CA VAL A 178 13.22 -5.69 11.89
C VAL A 178 13.71 -5.89 13.32
N GLU A 179 14.72 -5.12 13.75
CA GLU A 179 15.25 -5.17 15.12
C GLU A 179 14.16 -4.80 16.14
N GLU A 180 13.39 -3.73 15.90
CA GLU A 180 12.26 -3.35 16.76
C GLU A 180 11.22 -4.47 16.89
N TYR A 181 10.92 -5.17 15.77
CA TYR A 181 10.01 -6.31 15.79
C TYR A 181 10.57 -7.50 16.60
N GLN A 182 11.85 -7.77 16.52
CA GLN A 182 12.50 -8.82 17.32
C GLN A 182 12.45 -8.48 18.80
N GLN A 183 12.82 -7.27 19.19
CA GLN A 183 12.74 -6.78 20.57
C GLN A 183 11.30 -6.85 21.11
N TYR A 184 10.30 -6.46 20.30
CA TYR A 184 8.90 -6.58 20.69
C TYR A 184 8.50 -8.04 20.94
N ARG A 185 8.92 -8.99 20.11
CA ARG A 185 8.59 -10.42 20.28
C ARG A 185 9.14 -11.02 21.57
N GLU A 186 10.23 -10.48 22.10
CA GLU A 186 10.85 -10.90 23.35
C GLU A 186 10.30 -10.15 24.58
N SER A 187 9.44 -9.15 24.37
CA SER A 187 8.94 -8.27 25.41
C SER A 187 7.70 -8.83 26.15
N GLU A 188 7.48 -8.33 27.37
CA GLU A 188 6.22 -8.58 28.10
C GLU A 188 5.01 -8.00 27.36
N ALA A 189 5.18 -6.94 26.56
CA ALA A 189 4.12 -6.38 25.75
C ALA A 189 3.57 -7.41 24.76
N TRP A 190 4.45 -8.17 24.09
CA TRP A 190 4.02 -9.23 23.19
C TRP A 190 3.20 -10.31 23.92
N GLN A 191 3.59 -10.68 25.13
CA GLN A 191 2.83 -11.69 25.91
C GLN A 191 1.42 -11.19 26.26
N ARG A 192 1.31 -9.92 26.68
CA ARG A 192 0.00 -9.29 26.96
C ARG A 192 -0.87 -9.23 25.69
N ASP A 193 -0.29 -8.81 24.60
CA ASP A 193 -1.00 -8.68 23.32
C ASP A 193 -1.42 -10.07 22.80
N ALA A 194 -0.57 -11.08 22.93
CA ALA A 194 -0.90 -12.46 22.53
C ALA A 194 -2.09 -13.00 23.36
N ALA A 195 -2.10 -12.74 24.68
CA ALA A 195 -3.21 -13.14 25.54
C ALA A 195 -4.52 -12.40 25.17
N PHE A 196 -4.44 -11.08 24.93
CA PHE A 196 -5.56 -10.27 24.47
C PHE A 196 -6.14 -10.80 23.15
N TRP A 197 -5.31 -11.03 22.15
CA TRP A 197 -5.76 -11.54 20.84
C TRP A 197 -6.28 -12.97 20.92
N ALA A 198 -5.74 -13.81 21.79
CA ALA A 198 -6.26 -15.15 22.03
C ALA A 198 -7.70 -15.09 22.57
N GLU A 199 -8.02 -14.14 23.45
CA GLU A 199 -9.36 -13.91 23.96
C GLU A 199 -10.28 -13.29 22.91
N GLN A 200 -9.83 -12.22 22.22
CA GLN A 200 -10.60 -11.57 21.18
C GLN A 200 -11.01 -12.57 20.08
N ARG A 201 -10.10 -13.45 19.64
CA ARG A 201 -10.41 -14.46 18.60
C ARG A 201 -11.55 -15.40 18.98
N ARG A 202 -11.77 -15.66 20.28
CA ARG A 202 -12.90 -16.47 20.76
C ARG A 202 -14.23 -15.73 20.72
N GLN A 203 -14.19 -14.39 20.84
CA GLN A 203 -15.38 -13.55 20.93
C GLN A 203 -15.76 -12.89 19.61
N LEU A 204 -14.82 -12.82 18.64
CA LEU A 204 -15.09 -12.19 17.35
C LEU A 204 -16.22 -12.91 16.61
N PRO A 205 -17.23 -12.17 16.14
CA PRO A 205 -18.28 -12.74 15.30
C PRO A 205 -17.72 -13.16 13.94
N PRO A 206 -18.45 -13.98 13.17
CA PRO A 206 -18.05 -14.35 11.82
C PRO A 206 -17.88 -13.12 10.92
N PRO A 207 -16.96 -13.14 9.95
CA PRO A 207 -16.78 -12.03 9.02
C PRO A 207 -18.02 -11.80 8.16
N ALA A 208 -18.28 -10.53 7.83
CA ALA A 208 -19.28 -10.19 6.83
C ALA A 208 -18.73 -10.41 5.42
N SER A 209 -19.58 -10.91 4.52
CA SER A 209 -19.24 -11.09 3.10
C SER A 209 -20.44 -10.69 2.25
N LEU A 210 -20.17 -9.94 1.18
CA LEU A 210 -21.19 -9.63 0.15
C LEU A 210 -21.49 -10.84 -0.74
N SER A 211 -20.58 -11.84 -0.78
CA SER A 211 -20.82 -13.09 -1.47
C SER A 211 -21.41 -14.13 -0.51
N PRO A 212 -22.63 -14.63 -0.73
CA PRO A 212 -23.25 -15.67 0.11
C PRO A 212 -22.68 -17.07 -0.17
N ALA A 213 -21.99 -17.26 -1.28
CA ALA A 213 -21.40 -18.54 -1.65
C ALA A 213 -19.91 -18.59 -1.27
N PRO A 214 -19.37 -19.76 -0.85
CA PRO A 214 -17.94 -19.96 -0.90
C PRO A 214 -17.52 -19.66 -2.34
N LEU A 215 -16.45 -18.85 -2.52
CA LEU A 215 -15.93 -18.54 -3.86
C LEU A 215 -15.79 -19.86 -4.62
N PRO A 216 -16.53 -20.03 -5.75
CA PRO A 216 -16.31 -21.20 -6.59
C PRO A 216 -14.83 -21.18 -6.95
N GLY A 217 -14.20 -22.37 -6.94
CA GLY A 217 -12.78 -22.47 -7.14
C GLY A 217 -12.33 -21.55 -8.27
N ARG A 218 -11.48 -20.65 -7.92
CA ARG A 218 -10.58 -19.83 -8.75
C ARG A 218 -11.17 -19.32 -10.08
N SER A 219 -11.78 -18.17 -10.03
CA SER A 219 -11.88 -17.34 -11.23
C SER A 219 -10.54 -16.66 -11.45
N ALA A 220 -9.86 -17.00 -12.52
CA ALA A 220 -8.61 -16.35 -12.94
C ALA A 220 -8.82 -14.94 -13.51
N SER A 221 -10.00 -14.34 -13.34
CA SER A 221 -10.29 -12.99 -13.80
C SER A 221 -9.84 -11.98 -12.76
N ALA A 222 -8.89 -11.16 -13.13
CA ALA A 222 -8.43 -9.98 -12.37
C ALA A 222 -9.28 -8.73 -12.68
N ASP A 223 -10.49 -8.88 -13.23
CA ASP A 223 -11.35 -7.75 -13.57
C ASP A 223 -11.86 -7.06 -12.30
N ILE A 224 -11.37 -5.86 -12.09
CA ILE A 224 -11.77 -5.00 -10.97
C ILE A 224 -12.84 -4.03 -11.46
N LEU A 225 -14.06 -4.17 -10.93
CA LEU A 225 -15.09 -3.16 -11.12
C LEU A 225 -14.80 -1.95 -10.22
N ARG A 226 -14.67 -0.78 -10.82
CA ARG A 226 -14.48 0.48 -10.10
C ARG A 226 -15.72 1.34 -10.24
N LEU A 227 -16.33 1.69 -9.09
CA LEU A 227 -17.34 2.72 -9.00
C LEU A 227 -16.73 3.93 -8.31
N LYS A 228 -16.81 5.09 -8.95
CA LYS A 228 -16.37 6.37 -8.37
C LYS A 228 -17.61 7.14 -7.92
N LEU A 229 -17.68 7.43 -6.61
CA LEU A 229 -18.65 8.33 -6.03
C LEU A 229 -17.90 9.57 -5.54
N GLU A 230 -18.35 10.74 -5.95
CA GLU A 230 -17.78 12.01 -5.50
C GLU A 230 -18.78 12.69 -4.57
N PHE A 231 -18.33 13.02 -3.37
CA PHE A 231 -19.06 13.84 -2.43
C PHE A 231 -18.40 15.21 -2.38
N THR A 232 -19.23 16.26 -2.45
CA THR A 232 -18.71 17.61 -2.27
C THR A 232 -18.30 17.83 -0.81
N ASP A 233 -17.28 18.67 -0.60
CA ASP A 233 -16.87 19.10 0.75
C ASP A 233 -18.03 19.71 1.55
N GLY A 234 -19.04 20.27 0.87
CA GLY A 234 -20.24 20.84 1.48
C GLY A 234 -21.15 19.77 2.08
N GLU A 235 -21.43 18.70 1.34
CA GLU A 235 -22.30 17.60 1.82
C GLU A 235 -21.67 16.89 3.02
N PHE A 236 -20.36 16.64 2.96
CA PHE A 236 -19.65 16.01 4.06
C PHE A 236 -19.56 16.90 5.30
N ARG A 237 -19.37 18.23 5.12
CA ARG A 237 -19.39 19.20 6.23
C ARG A 237 -20.77 19.31 6.86
N GLN A 238 -21.85 19.30 6.08
CA GLN A 238 -23.20 19.38 6.60
C GLN A 238 -23.52 18.15 7.47
N LEU A 239 -23.12 16.96 7.05
CA LEU A 239 -23.26 15.74 7.85
C LEU A 239 -22.41 15.80 9.13
N ALA A 240 -21.15 16.23 9.03
CA ALA A 240 -20.24 16.35 10.16
C ALA A 240 -20.67 17.39 11.19
N MET A 241 -21.33 18.49 10.77
CA MET A 241 -21.88 19.50 11.68
C MET A 241 -23.05 18.96 12.52
N GLN A 242 -23.85 18.05 11.99
CA GLN A 242 -24.94 17.39 12.73
C GLN A 242 -24.41 16.41 13.80
N LEU A 243 -23.14 15.99 13.66
CA LEU A 243 -22.47 15.02 14.49
C LEU A 243 -21.31 15.69 15.25
N SER A 244 -21.61 16.69 16.10
CA SER A 244 -20.59 17.47 16.80
C SER A 244 -19.60 16.57 17.56
N GLY A 245 -18.30 16.77 17.30
CA GLY A 245 -17.21 16.07 17.98
C GLY A 245 -16.85 14.71 17.40
N VAL A 246 -17.40 14.28 16.25
CA VAL A 246 -16.97 13.09 15.51
C VAL A 246 -15.97 13.51 14.44
N GLN A 247 -14.82 12.81 14.37
CA GLN A 247 -13.85 13.07 13.32
C GLN A 247 -14.32 12.51 11.98
N ARG A 248 -13.85 13.08 10.87
CA ARG A 248 -14.26 12.63 9.52
C ARG A 248 -13.91 11.17 9.25
N THR A 249 -12.77 10.72 9.76
CA THR A 249 -12.30 9.33 9.66
C THR A 249 -13.24 8.36 10.36
N ASP A 250 -13.65 8.70 11.59
CA ASP A 250 -14.55 7.87 12.41
C ASP A 250 -15.94 7.79 11.78
N LEU A 251 -16.42 8.92 11.24
CA LEU A 251 -17.68 8.96 10.51
C LEU A 251 -17.64 8.08 9.25
N ALA A 252 -16.57 8.16 8.46
CA ALA A 252 -16.43 7.34 7.27
C ALA A 252 -16.39 5.84 7.61
N LEU A 253 -15.67 5.46 8.66
CA LEU A 253 -15.61 4.08 9.14
C LEU A 253 -16.98 3.61 9.64
N ALA A 254 -17.67 4.41 10.43
CA ALA A 254 -19.00 4.07 10.95
C ALA A 254 -20.03 3.91 9.82
N LEU A 255 -20.01 4.80 8.81
CA LEU A 255 -20.91 4.71 7.65
C LEU A 255 -20.61 3.46 6.81
N ALA A 256 -19.33 3.15 6.57
CA ALA A 256 -18.93 1.93 5.87
C ALA A 256 -19.37 0.66 6.62
N ALA A 257 -19.22 0.65 7.94
CA ALA A 257 -19.67 -0.44 8.79
C ALA A 257 -21.19 -0.62 8.74
N LEU A 258 -21.95 0.47 8.90
CA LEU A 258 -23.41 0.42 8.80
C LEU A 258 -23.90 -0.05 7.43
N TRP A 259 -23.25 0.43 6.36
CA TRP A 259 -23.59 0.05 5.00
C TRP A 259 -23.35 -1.44 4.76
N LEU A 260 -22.16 -1.95 5.14
CA LEU A 260 -21.81 -3.36 5.00
C LEU A 260 -22.73 -4.26 5.83
N GLY A 261 -23.01 -3.90 7.08
CA GLY A 261 -23.90 -4.64 7.96
C GLY A 261 -25.31 -4.76 7.39
N ARG A 262 -25.86 -3.66 6.82
CA ARG A 262 -27.18 -3.66 6.17
C ARG A 262 -27.20 -4.52 4.91
N LEU A 263 -26.19 -4.43 4.06
CA LEU A 263 -26.12 -5.24 2.84
C LEU A 263 -25.97 -6.73 3.14
N CYS A 264 -25.22 -7.10 4.17
CA CYS A 264 -25.06 -8.49 4.60
C CYS A 264 -26.20 -8.99 5.50
N ASN A 265 -27.15 -8.12 5.88
CA ASN A 265 -28.19 -8.38 6.88
C ASN A 265 -27.59 -8.92 8.20
N ARG A 266 -26.53 -8.29 8.68
CA ARG A 266 -25.83 -8.65 9.91
C ARG A 266 -25.68 -7.45 10.83
N MET A 267 -25.97 -7.64 12.09
CA MET A 267 -25.80 -6.63 13.12
C MET A 267 -24.51 -6.83 13.91
N ASP A 268 -23.99 -8.06 13.92
CA ASP A 268 -22.72 -8.47 14.52
C ASP A 268 -21.85 -9.14 13.46
N TYR A 269 -20.64 -8.61 13.26
CA TYR A 269 -19.69 -9.19 12.31
C TYR A 269 -18.28 -8.68 12.53
N ALA A 270 -17.28 -9.42 12.04
CA ALA A 270 -15.90 -8.97 11.99
C ALA A 270 -15.59 -8.38 10.59
N ALA A 271 -14.80 -7.31 10.58
CA ALA A 271 -14.22 -6.72 9.38
C ALA A 271 -12.71 -6.60 9.52
N GLY A 272 -11.98 -6.60 8.39
CA GLY A 272 -10.56 -6.28 8.39
C GLY A 272 -10.36 -4.78 8.53
N PHE A 273 -9.58 -4.36 9.53
CA PHE A 273 -9.20 -2.99 9.76
C PHE A 273 -7.70 -2.82 9.49
N ILE A 274 -7.34 -1.89 8.59
CA ILE A 274 -5.93 -1.60 8.29
C ILE A 274 -5.35 -0.82 9.45
N PHE A 275 -4.38 -1.42 10.15
CA PHE A 275 -3.69 -0.81 11.27
C PHE A 275 -2.28 -0.38 10.88
N MET A 276 -1.99 0.91 11.08
CA MET A 276 -0.73 1.53 10.71
C MET A 276 0.17 1.68 11.94
N ARG A 277 1.02 0.68 12.21
CA ARG A 277 1.96 0.67 13.34
C ARG A 277 3.22 1.50 13.04
N ARG A 278 3.07 2.79 12.76
CA ARG A 278 4.21 3.65 12.42
C ARG A 278 4.51 4.72 13.45
N LEU A 279 3.50 5.19 14.19
CA LEU A 279 3.70 6.23 15.20
C LEU A 279 4.51 5.70 16.39
N GLY A 280 5.59 6.41 16.74
CA GLY A 280 6.48 6.02 17.84
C GLY A 280 7.36 4.80 17.55
N SER A 281 7.56 4.44 16.28
CA SER A 281 8.29 3.27 15.81
C SER A 281 9.36 3.69 14.79
N ALA A 282 10.41 2.89 14.64
CA ALA A 282 11.39 2.99 13.54
C ALA A 282 10.72 2.98 12.17
N ALA A 283 9.54 2.37 12.07
CA ALA A 283 8.75 2.33 10.85
C ALA A 283 8.20 3.69 10.40
N LEU A 284 8.26 4.76 11.22
CA LEU A 284 7.65 6.06 10.89
C LEU A 284 8.14 6.60 9.55
N THR A 285 9.41 6.45 9.25
CA THR A 285 10.04 6.88 8.00
C THR A 285 10.61 5.75 7.15
N ALA A 286 10.43 4.49 7.55
CA ALA A 286 10.85 3.34 6.74
C ALA A 286 9.92 3.12 5.55
N THR A 287 10.43 2.52 4.48
CA THR A 287 9.72 2.32 3.22
C THR A 287 9.09 0.93 3.03
N GLY A 288 9.32 -0.01 3.94
CA GLY A 288 8.81 -1.38 3.85
C GLY A 288 7.34 -1.56 4.27
N PRO A 289 6.76 -2.72 4.02
CA PRO A 289 5.39 -3.03 4.41
C PRO A 289 5.29 -3.28 5.91
N VAL A 290 4.75 -2.30 6.62
CA VAL A 290 4.53 -2.33 8.08
C VAL A 290 3.04 -2.36 8.41
N LEU A 291 2.19 -1.95 7.48
CA LEU A 291 0.74 -2.04 7.61
C LEU A 291 0.31 -3.51 7.79
N ASN A 292 -0.66 -3.73 8.66
CA ASN A 292 -1.28 -5.05 8.80
C ASN A 292 -2.80 -4.89 8.86
N VAL A 293 -3.52 -5.97 8.59
CA VAL A 293 -4.98 -6.03 8.70
C VAL A 293 -5.34 -6.77 9.97
N LEU A 294 -5.97 -6.06 10.91
CA LEU A 294 -6.42 -6.61 12.18
C LEU A 294 -7.94 -6.84 12.14
N PRO A 295 -8.46 -7.89 12.80
CA PRO A 295 -9.89 -8.09 12.88
C PRO A 295 -10.52 -7.07 13.84
N LEU A 296 -11.52 -6.34 13.34
CA LEU A 296 -12.34 -5.42 14.12
C LEU A 296 -13.73 -6.01 14.26
N GLY A 297 -14.16 -6.27 15.50
CA GLY A 297 -15.55 -6.66 15.80
C GLY A 297 -16.47 -5.44 15.67
N ILE A 298 -17.52 -5.57 14.88
CA ILE A 298 -18.53 -4.54 14.67
C ILE A 298 -19.85 -5.03 15.25
N HIS A 299 -20.43 -4.23 16.14
CA HIS A 299 -21.75 -4.43 16.70
C HIS A 299 -22.65 -3.25 16.33
N ILE A 300 -23.83 -3.50 15.74
CA ILE A 300 -24.78 -2.48 15.33
C ILE A 300 -26.05 -2.66 16.17
N ALA A 301 -26.23 -1.83 17.19
CA ALA A 301 -27.47 -1.81 17.94
C ALA A 301 -28.48 -0.86 17.27
N ALA A 302 -29.72 -1.34 17.11
CA ALA A 302 -30.77 -0.60 16.38
C ALA A 302 -31.18 0.73 17.05
N GLN A 303 -30.85 0.91 18.33
CA GLN A 303 -31.22 2.09 19.11
C GLN A 303 -30.04 3.01 19.44
N GLU A 304 -28.82 2.66 19.05
CA GLU A 304 -27.66 3.51 19.28
C GLU A 304 -27.56 4.61 18.22
N THR A 305 -27.22 5.81 18.69
CA THR A 305 -26.92 6.93 17.81
C THR A 305 -25.43 6.96 17.44
N LEU A 306 -25.08 7.59 16.33
CA LEU A 306 -23.67 7.76 15.92
C LEU A 306 -22.77 8.41 17.01
N PRO A 307 -23.24 9.39 17.82
CA PRO A 307 -22.49 9.93 18.92
C PRO A 307 -22.14 8.92 20.04
N ASP A 308 -23.00 7.92 20.27
CA ASP A 308 -22.79 6.91 21.31
C ASP A 308 -21.64 5.94 20.99
N ARG A 309 -21.20 5.91 19.74
CA ARG A 309 -20.16 5.01 19.23
C ARG A 309 -18.73 5.52 19.36
N LYS A 310 -18.48 6.62 20.04
CA LYS A 310 -17.13 7.17 20.26
C LYS A 310 -16.16 6.23 21.01
N SER A 311 -16.64 5.13 21.55
CA SER A 311 -15.87 4.22 22.42
C SER A 311 -15.49 2.87 21.76
N VAL A 312 -15.60 2.71 20.45
CA VAL A 312 -15.40 1.41 19.78
C VAL A 312 -14.07 1.34 19.00
N VAL A 313 -13.14 2.26 19.24
CA VAL A 313 -11.76 2.17 18.73
C VAL A 313 -10.77 2.28 19.87
#